data_f7fb09898555d11859725177315f4e37
#
_entry.id   f7fb09898555d11859725177315f4e37
#
_cell.length_a   1.000
_cell.length_b   1.000
_cell.length_c   1.000
_cell.angle_alpha   90.00
_cell.angle_beta   90.00
_cell.angle_gamma   90.00
#
_symmetry.space_group_name_H-M   'P 1'
#
loop_
_entity.id
_entity.type
_entity.pdbx_description
1 polymer ?
#
loop_
_entity_poly.entity_id
_entity_poly.type
_entity_poly.pdbx_seq_one_letter_code
_entity_poly.pdbx_strand_id
1 'polypeptide(L)'
;MRTVKQFLTYVNAAPFQPAIAVGLGLPDRYYHELATGLQAKRDLLCAGLDQAGFDVFTPSGTYFVTADIRPLGETDGMAFCTAMPDRCGVVAIPTQVFYADPARGRHLVRFTFCKREEVLEEAVTRLQKL
;
A
#
# COMPACT_ATOMS: atom_id res chain seq x y z
N MET A 1 -16.14 13.18 -22.63
CA MET A 1 -15.36 13.22 -21.40
C MET A 1 -15.09 14.62 -20.84
N ARG A 2 -14.53 15.56 -21.65
CA ARG A 2 -14.20 16.93 -21.18
C ARG A 2 -15.39 17.65 -20.53
N THR A 3 -16.57 17.63 -21.17
CA THR A 3 -17.81 18.27 -20.68
C THR A 3 -18.26 17.71 -19.34
N VAL A 4 -18.26 16.38 -19.17
CA VAL A 4 -18.61 15.73 -17.92
C VAL A 4 -17.64 16.10 -16.80
N LYS A 5 -16.34 16.09 -17.09
CA LYS A 5 -15.30 16.46 -16.12
C LYS A 5 -15.42 17.92 -15.66
N GLN A 6 -15.84 18.82 -16.54
CA GLN A 6 -16.05 20.23 -16.23
C GLN A 6 -17.07 20.43 -15.11
N PHE A 7 -18.11 19.59 -15.05
CA PHE A 7 -19.12 19.64 -14.00
C PHE A 7 -18.75 18.84 -12.76
N LEU A 8 -18.02 17.73 -12.90
CA LEU A 8 -17.63 16.88 -11.77
C LEU A 8 -16.49 17.46 -10.94
N THR A 9 -15.50 18.08 -11.57
CA THR A 9 -14.33 18.61 -10.85
C THR A 9 -14.29 20.13 -10.78
N TYR A 10 -15.10 20.82 -11.60
CA TYR A 10 -15.25 22.27 -11.69
C TYR A 10 -13.92 23.02 -11.70
N VAL A 11 -13.46 23.49 -10.53
CA VAL A 11 -12.12 24.08 -10.35
C VAL A 11 -11.31 23.15 -9.47
N ASN A 12 -10.30 22.50 -10.03
CA ASN A 12 -9.48 21.55 -9.29
C ASN A 12 -8.07 22.12 -9.10
N ALA A 13 -7.69 22.35 -7.83
CA ALA A 13 -6.31 22.54 -7.39
C ALA A 13 -5.50 23.51 -8.28
N ALA A 14 -6.09 24.64 -8.70
CA ALA A 14 -5.45 25.59 -9.59
C ALA A 14 -4.02 25.97 -9.16
N PRO A 15 -3.69 26.17 -7.86
CA PRO A 15 -2.32 26.46 -7.42
C PRO A 15 -1.34 25.30 -7.66
N PHE A 16 -1.82 24.06 -7.74
CA PHE A 16 -0.97 22.88 -7.94
C PHE A 16 -0.74 22.53 -9.42
N GLN A 17 -1.49 23.07 -10.35
CA GLN A 17 -1.29 22.80 -11.77
C GLN A 17 0.10 23.25 -12.27
N PRO A 18 0.60 24.47 -11.95
CA PRO A 18 1.97 24.85 -12.27
C PRO A 18 3.01 23.94 -11.59
N ALA A 19 2.77 23.52 -10.36
CA ALA A 19 3.68 22.61 -9.65
C ALA A 19 3.77 21.23 -10.34
N ILE A 20 2.64 20.69 -10.81
CA ILE A 20 2.62 19.46 -11.62
C ILE A 20 3.37 19.65 -12.95
N ALA A 21 3.21 20.80 -13.61
CA ALA A 21 3.93 21.08 -14.83
C ALA A 21 5.46 21.10 -14.62
N VAL A 22 5.93 21.68 -13.51
CA VAL A 22 7.35 21.60 -13.10
C VAL A 22 7.75 20.15 -12.85
N GLY A 23 6.94 19.39 -12.10
CA GLY A 23 7.16 17.96 -11.86
C GLY A 23 7.34 17.19 -13.17
N LEU A 24 6.42 17.36 -14.12
CA LEU A 24 6.47 16.68 -15.43
C LEU A 24 7.68 17.08 -16.30
N GLY A 25 8.29 18.22 -16.03
CA GLY A 25 9.53 18.69 -16.69
C GLY A 25 10.83 18.20 -16.03
N LEU A 26 10.76 17.40 -14.95
CA LEU A 26 11.96 16.85 -14.30
C LEU A 26 12.66 15.83 -15.22
N PRO A 27 14.01 15.69 -15.09
CA PRO A 27 14.75 14.70 -15.85
C PRO A 27 14.26 13.27 -15.61
N ASP A 28 14.33 12.40 -16.61
CA ASP A 28 13.94 10.98 -16.52
C ASP A 28 14.61 10.25 -15.35
N ARG A 29 15.83 10.65 -14.98
CA ARG A 29 16.55 10.11 -13.83
C ARG A 29 15.72 10.20 -12.54
N TYR A 30 14.99 11.29 -12.32
CA TYR A 30 14.14 11.46 -11.14
C TYR A 30 13.08 10.35 -11.05
N TYR A 31 12.45 10.02 -12.16
CA TYR A 31 11.41 8.99 -12.22
C TYR A 31 11.99 7.58 -12.08
N HIS A 32 13.16 7.34 -12.66
CA HIS A 32 13.86 6.07 -12.50
C HIS A 32 14.30 5.84 -11.05
N GLU A 33 14.86 6.85 -10.40
CA GLU A 33 15.26 6.77 -8.98
C GLU A 33 14.04 6.53 -8.07
N LEU A 34 12.91 7.21 -8.33
CA LEU A 34 11.67 7.00 -7.60
C LEU A 34 11.16 5.55 -7.76
N ALA A 35 11.13 5.05 -8.98
CA ALA A 35 10.67 3.69 -9.27
C ALA A 35 11.58 2.63 -8.62
N THR A 36 12.90 2.79 -8.75
CA THR A 36 13.89 1.88 -8.15
C THR A 36 13.82 1.91 -6.62
N GLY A 37 13.68 3.09 -6.02
CA GLY A 37 13.53 3.23 -4.58
C GLY A 37 12.24 2.60 -4.05
N LEU A 38 11.12 2.75 -4.76
CA LEU A 38 9.87 2.08 -4.40
C LEU A 38 9.97 0.56 -4.58
N GLN A 39 10.67 0.09 -5.61
CA GLN A 39 10.90 -1.34 -5.83
C GLN A 39 11.69 -1.97 -4.67
N ALA A 40 12.78 -1.36 -4.24
CA ALA A 40 13.58 -1.85 -3.11
C ALA A 40 12.73 -1.95 -1.82
N LYS A 41 11.92 -0.93 -1.54
CA LYS A 41 11.01 -0.91 -0.39
C LYS A 41 9.89 -1.95 -0.49
N ARG A 42 9.36 -2.18 -1.70
CA ARG A 42 8.42 -3.27 -1.97
C ARG A 42 9.05 -4.62 -1.63
N ASP A 43 10.24 -4.87 -2.15
CA ASP A 43 10.92 -6.14 -2.00
C ASP A 43 11.25 -6.43 -0.53
N LEU A 44 11.70 -5.41 0.22
CA LEU A 44 11.91 -5.48 1.67
C LEU A 44 10.62 -5.87 2.41
N LEU A 45 9.52 -5.17 2.14
CA LEU A 45 8.25 -5.43 2.82
C LEU A 45 7.65 -6.79 2.43
N CYS A 46 7.69 -7.15 1.13
CA CYS A 46 7.19 -8.45 0.66
C CYS A 46 7.96 -9.61 1.31
N ALA A 47 9.29 -9.54 1.37
CA ALA A 47 10.10 -10.55 2.05
C ALA A 47 9.78 -10.65 3.55
N GLY A 48 9.59 -9.52 4.23
CA GLY A 48 9.22 -9.50 5.64
C GLY A 48 7.83 -10.07 5.92
N LEU A 49 6.86 -9.81 5.06
CA LEU A 49 5.51 -10.38 5.17
C LEU A 49 5.51 -11.90 4.91
N ASP A 50 6.25 -12.36 3.90
CA ASP A 50 6.40 -13.78 3.61
C ASP A 50 7.03 -14.53 4.80
N GLN A 51 8.10 -13.99 5.38
CA GLN A 51 8.74 -14.52 6.59
C GLN A 51 7.81 -14.53 7.82
N ALA A 52 6.88 -13.59 7.91
CA ALA A 52 5.87 -13.54 8.96
C ALA A 52 4.68 -14.49 8.70
N GLY A 53 4.69 -15.24 7.59
CA GLY A 53 3.71 -16.27 7.28
C GLY A 53 2.51 -15.83 6.46
N PHE A 54 2.51 -14.61 5.90
CA PHE A 54 1.47 -14.18 4.96
C PHE A 54 1.67 -14.81 3.58
N ASP A 55 0.58 -15.03 2.84
CA ASP A 55 0.66 -15.29 1.40
C ASP A 55 0.64 -13.95 0.64
N VAL A 56 1.77 -13.61 0.00
CA VAL A 56 2.05 -12.27 -0.50
C VAL A 56 1.82 -12.18 -2.01
N PHE A 57 0.95 -11.27 -2.44
CA PHE A 57 0.76 -10.94 -3.85
C PHE A 57 1.69 -9.78 -4.25
N THR A 58 2.91 -10.11 -4.70
CA THR A 58 3.91 -9.11 -5.09
C THR A 58 3.41 -8.25 -6.24
N PRO A 59 3.23 -6.93 -6.06
CA PRO A 59 2.72 -6.07 -7.11
C PRO A 59 3.81 -5.71 -8.12
N SER A 60 3.42 -5.56 -9.39
CA SER A 60 4.32 -5.07 -10.46
C SER A 60 4.52 -3.55 -10.43
N GLY A 61 3.82 -2.83 -9.56
CA GLY A 61 3.86 -1.37 -9.45
C GLY A 61 3.14 -0.88 -8.21
N THR A 62 2.65 0.37 -8.22
CA THR A 62 1.98 1.01 -7.09
C THR A 62 2.89 1.24 -5.87
N TYR A 63 2.32 1.45 -4.70
CA TYR A 63 3.03 1.75 -3.44
C TYR A 63 2.50 0.92 -2.26
N PHE A 64 1.74 -0.13 -2.54
CA PHE A 64 1.19 -1.05 -1.54
C PHE A 64 1.25 -2.50 -2.04
N VAL A 65 1.22 -3.42 -1.11
CA VAL A 65 1.13 -4.86 -1.31
C VAL A 65 -0.13 -5.40 -0.66
N THR A 66 -0.77 -6.36 -1.30
CA THR A 66 -1.87 -7.13 -0.73
C THR A 66 -1.35 -8.48 -0.27
N ALA A 67 -1.82 -8.95 0.88
CA ALA A 67 -1.46 -10.23 1.45
C ALA A 67 -2.70 -10.96 1.97
N ASP A 68 -2.67 -12.28 1.88
CA ASP A 68 -3.69 -13.18 2.44
C ASP A 68 -3.29 -13.58 3.86
N ILE A 69 -4.25 -13.48 4.80
CA ILE A 69 -4.04 -13.79 6.21
C ILE A 69 -4.44 -15.23 6.58
N ARG A 70 -4.98 -16.00 5.65
CA ARG A 70 -5.42 -17.38 5.93
C ARG A 70 -4.30 -18.31 6.36
N PRO A 71 -3.07 -18.20 5.85
CA PRO A 71 -1.96 -19.00 6.37
C PRO A 71 -1.65 -18.75 7.84
N LEU A 72 -2.03 -17.58 8.38
CA LEU A 72 -1.92 -17.24 9.81
C LEU A 72 -3.09 -17.78 10.65
N GLY A 73 -4.03 -18.53 10.06
CA GLY A 73 -5.25 -19.01 10.73
C GLY A 73 -6.36 -17.96 10.84
N GLU A 74 -6.20 -16.80 10.19
CA GLU A 74 -7.13 -15.68 10.26
C GLU A 74 -8.02 -15.64 8.99
N THR A 75 -9.28 -15.23 9.13
CA THR A 75 -10.22 -15.21 8.00
C THR A 75 -10.97 -13.89 7.84
N ASP A 76 -10.80 -12.96 8.80
CA ASP A 76 -11.47 -11.67 8.81
C ASP A 76 -10.46 -10.52 8.88
N GLY A 77 -10.18 -9.92 7.72
CA GLY A 77 -9.21 -8.83 7.59
C GLY A 77 -9.58 -7.58 8.39
N MET A 78 -10.87 -7.32 8.65
CA MET A 78 -11.29 -6.21 9.48
C MET A 78 -10.89 -6.44 10.94
N ALA A 79 -11.25 -7.59 11.49
CA ALA A 79 -10.90 -7.96 12.85
C ALA A 79 -9.37 -8.04 13.01
N PHE A 80 -8.68 -8.66 12.05
CA PHE A 80 -7.22 -8.77 12.03
C PHE A 80 -6.55 -7.39 12.05
N CYS A 81 -6.91 -6.48 11.12
CA CYS A 81 -6.33 -5.13 11.05
C CYS A 81 -6.62 -4.30 12.31
N THR A 82 -7.78 -4.50 12.94
CA THR A 82 -8.13 -3.81 14.20
C THR A 82 -7.25 -4.28 15.35
N ALA A 83 -6.91 -5.56 15.40
CA ALA A 83 -6.08 -6.14 16.46
C ALA A 83 -4.56 -5.93 16.25
N MET A 84 -4.10 -5.72 15.04
CA MET A 84 -2.66 -5.61 14.71
C MET A 84 -1.90 -4.55 15.53
N PRO A 85 -2.43 -3.33 15.76
CA PRO A 85 -1.73 -2.33 16.58
C PRO A 85 -1.37 -2.86 17.98
N ASP A 86 -2.27 -3.58 18.63
CA ASP A 86 -2.06 -4.13 19.96
C ASP A 86 -1.18 -5.39 19.93
N ARG A 87 -1.29 -6.22 18.88
CA ARG A 87 -0.52 -7.47 18.74
C ARG A 87 0.95 -7.22 18.41
N CYS A 88 1.23 -6.34 17.47
CA CYS A 88 2.59 -6.11 16.97
C CYS A 88 2.96 -4.64 16.71
N GLY A 89 2.04 -3.68 16.94
CA GLY A 89 2.30 -2.26 16.72
C GLY A 89 2.42 -1.87 15.23
N VAL A 90 1.86 -2.67 14.33
CA VAL A 90 1.81 -2.40 12.88
C VAL A 90 0.37 -2.16 12.45
N VAL A 91 0.17 -1.27 11.48
CA VAL A 91 -1.15 -0.94 10.91
C VAL A 91 -1.25 -1.47 9.48
N ALA A 92 -2.34 -2.16 9.19
CA ALA A 92 -2.74 -2.58 7.86
C ALA A 92 -4.15 -2.09 7.52
N ILE A 93 -4.55 -2.21 6.27
CA ILE A 93 -5.88 -1.83 5.79
C ILE A 93 -6.62 -3.09 5.34
N PRO A 94 -7.84 -3.36 5.84
CA PRO A 94 -8.64 -4.49 5.38
C PRO A 94 -9.10 -4.25 3.94
N THR A 95 -8.80 -5.17 3.03
CA THR A 95 -9.05 -4.99 1.60
C THR A 95 -10.54 -5.07 1.24
N GLN A 96 -11.34 -5.73 2.07
CA GLN A 96 -12.80 -5.88 1.88
C GLN A 96 -13.55 -4.56 1.73
N VAL A 97 -13.03 -3.45 2.29
CA VAL A 97 -13.65 -2.11 2.17
C VAL A 97 -13.63 -1.55 0.74
N PHE A 98 -12.84 -2.14 -0.16
CA PHE A 98 -12.72 -1.73 -1.56
C PHE A 98 -13.55 -2.58 -2.53
N TYR A 99 -14.24 -3.61 -2.04
CA TYR A 99 -15.05 -4.50 -2.85
C TYR A 99 -16.54 -4.15 -2.72
N ALA A 100 -17.27 -4.21 -3.84
CA ALA A 100 -18.73 -4.12 -3.84
C ALA A 100 -19.37 -5.28 -3.07
N ASP A 101 -18.77 -6.47 -3.16
CA ASP A 101 -19.06 -7.61 -2.30
C ASP A 101 -17.90 -7.81 -1.32
N PRO A 102 -18.03 -7.42 -0.05
CA PRO A 102 -16.96 -7.50 0.93
C PRO A 102 -16.44 -8.92 1.19
N ALA A 103 -17.26 -9.96 0.94
CA ALA A 103 -16.85 -11.35 1.14
C ALA A 103 -15.64 -11.73 0.25
N ARG A 104 -15.52 -11.13 -0.92
CA ARG A 104 -14.42 -11.40 -1.88
C ARG A 104 -13.05 -10.93 -1.39
N GLY A 105 -13.00 -9.89 -0.57
CA GLY A 105 -11.76 -9.34 -0.01
C GLY A 105 -11.59 -9.58 1.48
N ARG A 106 -12.43 -10.41 2.10
CA ARG A 106 -12.51 -10.57 3.55
C ARG A 106 -11.22 -11.09 4.18
N HIS A 107 -10.50 -11.97 3.48
CA HIS A 107 -9.25 -12.58 3.92
C HIS A 107 -7.99 -11.81 3.48
N LEU A 108 -8.17 -10.66 2.83
CA LEU A 108 -7.08 -9.87 2.28
C LEU A 108 -6.84 -8.61 3.10
N VAL A 109 -5.56 -8.30 3.31
CA VAL A 109 -5.11 -7.08 3.96
C VAL A 109 -4.08 -6.37 3.08
N ARG A 110 -3.93 -5.05 3.26
CA ARG A 110 -3.05 -4.22 2.47
C ARG A 110 -2.06 -3.47 3.34
N PHE A 111 -0.79 -3.55 2.98
CA PHE A 111 0.30 -2.79 3.58
C PHE A 111 0.88 -1.79 2.59
N THR A 112 1.36 -0.64 3.05
CA THR A 112 2.00 0.36 2.20
C THR A 112 3.51 0.37 2.39
N PHE A 113 4.25 0.47 1.28
CA PHE A 113 5.73 0.59 1.31
C PHE A 113 6.25 1.99 0.94
N CYS A 114 5.38 2.99 0.76
CA CYS A 114 5.79 4.38 0.54
C CYS A 114 6.18 5.09 1.85
N LYS A 115 7.00 4.43 2.66
CA LYS A 115 7.51 4.92 3.94
C LYS A 115 9.02 5.07 3.87
N ARG A 116 9.62 5.66 4.93
CA ARG A 116 11.08 5.62 5.09
C ARG A 116 11.52 4.18 5.35
N GLU A 117 12.73 3.86 4.93
CA GLU A 117 13.27 2.48 5.00
C GLU A 117 13.31 1.97 6.43
N GLU A 118 13.77 2.80 7.38
CA GLU A 118 13.85 2.44 8.79
C GLU A 118 12.48 2.07 9.39
N VAL A 119 11.40 2.73 8.90
CA VAL A 119 10.03 2.41 9.34
C VAL A 119 9.58 1.05 8.80
N LEU A 120 10.01 0.69 7.59
CA LEU A 120 9.68 -0.62 7.00
C LEU A 120 10.47 -1.74 7.69
N GLU A 121 11.76 -1.55 7.97
CA GLU A 121 12.60 -2.49 8.72
C GLU A 121 12.03 -2.76 10.11
N GLU A 122 11.63 -1.71 10.82
CA GLU A 122 11.00 -1.84 12.13
C GLU A 122 9.65 -2.58 12.02
N ALA A 123 8.83 -2.25 11.02
CA ALA A 123 7.56 -2.93 10.79
C ALA A 123 7.76 -4.42 10.49
N VAL A 124 8.73 -4.77 9.64
CA VAL A 124 9.09 -6.17 9.35
C VAL A 124 9.51 -6.90 10.63
N THR A 125 10.37 -6.28 11.45
CA THR A 125 10.80 -6.86 12.73
C THR A 125 9.63 -7.10 13.68
N ARG A 126 8.65 -6.19 13.71
CA ARG A 126 7.46 -6.32 14.55
C ARG A 126 6.49 -7.39 14.05
N LEU A 127 6.34 -7.53 12.73
CA LEU A 127 5.48 -8.54 12.11
C LEU A 127 5.90 -9.97 12.45
N GLN A 128 7.19 -10.22 12.74
CA GLN A 128 7.68 -11.53 13.17
C GLN A 128 7.12 -11.96 14.56
N LYS A 129 6.35 -11.11 15.24
CA LYS A 129 5.73 -11.42 16.55
C LYS A 129 4.27 -11.87 16.41
N LEU A 130 3.73 -11.91 15.19
CA LEU A 130 2.37 -12.39 14.94
C LEU A 130 2.29 -13.89 15.06
#